data_603eb1d088b781e5e79241a5fbadc2cf
#
_entry.id   603eb1d088b781e5e79241a5fbadc2cf
#
_cell.length_a   1.000
_cell.length_b   1.000
_cell.length_c   1.000
_cell.angle_alpha   90.00
_cell.angle_beta   90.00
_cell.angle_gamma   90.00
#
_symmetry.space_group_name_H-M   'P 1'
#
loop_
_entity.id
_entity.type
_entity.pdbx_description
1 polymer ?
#
loop_
_entity_poly.entity_id
_entity_poly.type
_entity_poly.pdbx_seq_one_letter_code
_entity_poly.pdbx_strand_id
1 'polypeptide(L)'
;MTGVPEYKIIFETEKKSNYAVVIPVINEGKRIISLLSKFQKLNLKNIDLIIVDGGSTDQSLEKIQEKGVDTLILKLGLGKLGAQLRCAYHYCLNRGYRGVITIDGNDKDDPSAIPQFIKKLEEGFDFVQASRFISGGEEKNTPLTRKLAIRLIHAPLLSLSSGFQWTDTTQGFRAYSANLLSSKDINIFRDIFNNYELLFYLSHIAPRLGFKCVEVPSRRSYPKGKVPTKINGFTGNIKVLWTLIKVITGGFNNK
;
A
#
# COMPACT_ATOMS: atom_id res chain seq x y z
N MET A 1 1.31 4.50 21.59
CA MET A 1 0.26 5.14 20.76
C MET A 1 -0.96 4.22 20.76
N THR A 2 -2.10 4.72 21.16
CA THR A 2 -3.37 4.01 20.97
C THR A 2 -3.61 3.88 19.45
N GLY A 3 -4.04 2.72 18.99
CA GLY A 3 -4.34 2.50 17.57
C GLY A 3 -3.22 1.89 16.71
N VAL A 4 -2.09 1.51 17.28
CA VAL A 4 -1.12 0.62 16.63
C VAL A 4 -1.39 -0.79 17.11
N PRO A 5 -1.68 -1.75 16.22
CA PRO A 5 -1.87 -3.13 16.63
C PRO A 5 -0.58 -3.70 17.22
N GLU A 6 -0.71 -4.62 18.16
CA GLU A 6 0.44 -5.36 18.69
C GLU A 6 1.17 -6.08 17.55
N TYR A 7 2.49 -6.00 17.56
CA TYR A 7 3.35 -6.67 16.60
C TYR A 7 4.69 -7.05 17.22
N LYS A 8 5.34 -8.04 16.63
CA LYS A 8 6.69 -8.50 17.01
C LYS A 8 7.62 -8.36 15.81
N ILE A 9 8.83 -7.85 16.06
CA ILE A 9 9.92 -7.91 15.07
C ILE A 9 10.56 -9.31 15.20
N ILE A 10 10.50 -10.08 14.11
CA ILE A 10 11.06 -11.44 14.06
C ILE A 10 12.56 -11.36 13.80
N PHE A 11 12.96 -10.52 12.85
CA PHE A 11 14.35 -10.11 12.63
C PHE A 11 14.38 -8.72 12.00
N GLU A 12 15.48 -8.03 12.20
CA GLU A 12 15.80 -6.77 11.54
C GLU A 12 17.30 -6.64 11.31
N THR A 13 17.69 -5.92 10.25
CA THR A 13 19.06 -5.49 9.98
C THR A 13 19.26 -4.03 10.35
N GLU A 14 20.49 -3.55 10.28
CA GLU A 14 20.75 -2.11 10.35
C GLU A 14 20.04 -1.38 9.21
N LYS A 15 19.54 -0.20 9.51
CA LYS A 15 18.93 0.68 8.52
C LYS A 15 19.99 1.18 7.54
N LYS A 16 19.78 0.94 6.25
CA LYS A 16 20.72 1.30 5.17
C LYS A 16 20.23 2.47 4.32
N SER A 17 18.94 2.79 4.40
CA SER A 17 18.29 3.76 3.52
C SER A 17 17.40 4.73 4.28
N ASN A 18 17.09 5.86 3.63
CA ASN A 18 16.05 6.79 4.06
C ASN A 18 14.64 6.35 3.64
N TYR A 19 14.52 5.33 2.79
CA TYR A 19 13.26 4.87 2.22
C TYR A 19 13.06 3.39 2.51
N ALA A 20 11.87 3.05 2.99
CA ALA A 20 11.45 1.68 3.21
C ALA A 20 10.44 1.23 2.15
N VAL A 21 10.57 0.00 1.68
CA VAL A 21 9.53 -0.67 0.89
C VAL A 21 8.84 -1.69 1.77
N VAL A 22 7.57 -1.43 2.06
CA VAL A 22 6.72 -2.26 2.92
C VAL A 22 5.85 -3.18 2.07
N ILE A 23 5.91 -4.48 2.37
CA ILE A 23 5.13 -5.52 1.70
C ILE A 23 4.23 -6.21 2.73
N PRO A 24 2.92 -5.90 2.77
CA PRO A 24 1.98 -6.66 3.59
C PRO A 24 1.75 -8.04 2.97
N VAL A 25 1.89 -9.09 3.79
CA VAL A 25 1.78 -10.49 3.36
C VAL A 25 0.78 -11.23 4.25
N ILE A 26 -0.04 -12.08 3.65
CA ILE A 26 -0.79 -13.14 4.31
C ILE A 26 -1.09 -14.25 3.31
N ASN A 27 -0.50 -15.43 3.50
CA ASN A 27 -0.69 -16.60 2.66
C ASN A 27 -0.53 -16.29 1.15
N GLU A 28 0.58 -15.65 0.78
CA GLU A 28 0.89 -15.30 -0.61
C GLU A 28 1.67 -16.41 -1.35
N GLY A 29 2.23 -17.38 -0.65
CA GLY A 29 2.89 -18.56 -1.21
C GLY A 29 3.99 -18.19 -2.23
N LYS A 30 3.90 -18.80 -3.42
CA LYS A 30 4.88 -18.56 -4.50
C LYS A 30 4.89 -17.12 -5.01
N ARG A 31 3.84 -16.33 -4.79
CA ARG A 31 3.75 -14.94 -5.29
C ARG A 31 4.73 -14.02 -4.59
N ILE A 32 4.83 -14.11 -3.26
CA ILE A 32 5.81 -13.30 -2.54
C ILE A 32 7.23 -13.67 -2.93
N ILE A 33 7.54 -14.96 -3.13
CA ILE A 33 8.86 -15.40 -3.57
C ILE A 33 9.19 -14.87 -4.97
N SER A 34 8.21 -14.87 -5.88
CA SER A 34 8.34 -14.28 -7.23
C SER A 34 8.63 -12.79 -7.17
N LEU A 35 7.87 -12.05 -6.34
CA LEU A 35 8.08 -10.62 -6.15
C LEU A 35 9.47 -10.32 -5.60
N LEU A 36 9.91 -11.02 -4.55
CA LEU A 36 11.24 -10.85 -3.96
C LEU A 36 12.36 -11.18 -4.96
N SER A 37 12.16 -12.17 -5.82
CA SER A 37 13.12 -12.48 -6.90
C SER A 37 13.22 -11.35 -7.94
N LYS A 38 12.14 -10.58 -8.17
CA LYS A 38 12.19 -9.36 -9.01
C LYS A 38 13.00 -8.26 -8.30
N PHE A 39 12.82 -8.06 -7.01
CA PHE A 39 13.64 -7.12 -6.22
C PHE A 39 15.13 -7.45 -6.31
N GLN A 40 15.50 -8.72 -6.16
CA GLN A 40 16.89 -9.16 -6.29
C GLN A 40 17.47 -8.86 -7.69
N LYS A 41 16.69 -9.13 -8.75
CA LYS A 41 17.11 -8.85 -10.15
C LYS A 41 17.27 -7.36 -10.43
N LEU A 42 16.38 -6.53 -9.90
CA LEU A 42 16.42 -5.09 -10.07
C LEU A 42 17.58 -4.45 -9.28
N ASN A 43 18.10 -5.14 -8.27
CA ASN A 43 19.20 -4.66 -7.40
C ASN A 43 19.00 -3.20 -6.97
N LEU A 44 17.77 -2.90 -6.50
CA LEU A 44 17.41 -1.55 -6.10
C LEU A 44 18.27 -1.13 -4.89
N LYS A 45 19.04 -0.09 -5.10
CA LYS A 45 19.81 0.55 -4.03
C LYS A 45 18.96 1.61 -3.34
N ASN A 46 19.34 2.00 -2.15
CA ASN A 46 18.69 3.06 -1.37
C ASN A 46 17.25 2.72 -0.93
N ILE A 47 16.96 1.45 -0.68
CA ILE A 47 15.75 0.98 -0.03
C ILE A 47 16.08 -0.06 1.03
N ASP A 48 15.26 -0.11 2.08
CA ASP A 48 15.19 -1.24 3.01
C ASP A 48 13.88 -1.97 2.77
N LEU A 49 13.94 -3.29 2.65
CA LEU A 49 12.80 -4.14 2.31
C LEU A 49 12.19 -4.74 3.58
N ILE A 50 10.95 -4.36 3.87
CA ILE A 50 10.24 -4.71 5.10
C ILE A 50 9.01 -5.54 4.76
N ILE A 51 8.90 -6.74 5.31
CA ILE A 51 7.70 -7.55 5.23
C ILE A 51 6.90 -7.42 6.52
N VAL A 52 5.60 -7.24 6.38
CA VAL A 52 4.65 -7.25 7.49
C VAL A 52 3.67 -8.40 7.30
N ASP A 53 3.90 -9.46 8.06
CA ASP A 53 3.06 -10.65 8.02
C ASP A 53 1.78 -10.50 8.84
N GLY A 54 0.66 -10.87 8.26
CA GLY A 54 -0.65 -10.88 8.89
C GLY A 54 -0.99 -12.17 9.63
N GLY A 55 -0.01 -13.05 9.84
CA GLY A 55 -0.19 -14.39 10.42
C GLY A 55 -0.34 -15.46 9.32
N SER A 56 0.63 -15.54 8.41
CA SER A 56 0.66 -16.57 7.37
C SER A 56 0.87 -17.97 7.95
N THR A 57 0.21 -18.97 7.34
CA THR A 57 0.27 -20.38 7.71
C THR A 57 0.79 -21.27 6.58
N ASP A 58 1.18 -20.67 5.46
CA ASP A 58 1.56 -21.35 4.21
C ASP A 58 3.07 -21.55 4.05
N GLN A 59 3.86 -21.38 5.12
CA GLN A 59 5.32 -21.52 5.14
C GLN A 59 6.06 -20.57 4.16
N SER A 60 5.38 -19.60 3.56
CA SER A 60 6.01 -18.67 2.61
C SER A 60 7.06 -17.77 3.27
N LEU A 61 7.06 -17.68 4.60
CA LEU A 61 8.00 -16.85 5.37
C LEU A 61 9.34 -17.52 5.65
N GLU A 62 9.43 -18.84 5.60
CA GLU A 62 10.65 -19.57 5.95
C GLU A 62 11.84 -19.24 5.01
N LYS A 63 11.55 -18.83 3.78
CA LYS A 63 12.56 -18.52 2.75
C LYS A 63 12.73 -17.03 2.46
N ILE A 64 12.05 -16.17 3.19
CA ILE A 64 12.04 -14.73 2.92
C ILE A 64 13.38 -14.08 3.28
N GLN A 65 14.01 -14.51 4.36
CA GLN A 65 15.28 -13.95 4.82
C GLN A 65 16.41 -14.17 3.79
N GLU A 66 16.43 -15.34 3.13
CA GLU A 66 17.38 -15.66 2.07
C GLU A 66 17.18 -14.79 0.80
N LYS A 67 16.08 -14.05 0.70
CA LYS A 67 15.69 -13.21 -0.43
C LYS A 67 16.03 -11.73 -0.28
N GLY A 68 16.86 -11.39 0.71
CA GLY A 68 17.33 -10.01 0.90
C GLY A 68 16.30 -9.09 1.56
N VAL A 69 15.40 -9.65 2.36
CA VAL A 69 14.49 -8.89 3.22
C VAL A 69 15.28 -8.37 4.44
N ASP A 70 15.18 -7.07 4.71
CA ASP A 70 15.90 -6.42 5.80
C ASP A 70 15.15 -6.54 7.13
N THR A 71 13.81 -6.59 7.11
CA THR A 71 13.01 -6.70 8.34
C THR A 71 11.76 -7.55 8.10
N LEU A 72 11.46 -8.42 9.06
CA LEU A 72 10.21 -9.15 9.15
C LEU A 72 9.45 -8.76 10.41
N ILE A 73 8.25 -8.24 10.25
CA ILE A 73 7.32 -7.88 11.31
C ILE A 73 6.14 -8.87 11.28
N LEU A 74 5.83 -9.48 12.42
CA LEU A 74 4.63 -10.28 12.62
C LEU A 74 3.58 -9.43 13.35
N LYS A 75 2.46 -9.16 12.69
CA LYS A 75 1.30 -8.52 13.31
C LYS A 75 0.56 -9.53 14.20
N LEU A 76 0.42 -9.25 15.49
CA LEU A 76 -0.28 -10.07 16.48
C LEU A 76 -1.71 -9.59 16.71
N GLY A 77 -1.91 -8.27 16.77
CA GLY A 77 -3.21 -7.65 17.04
C GLY A 77 -4.26 -7.91 15.95
N LEU A 78 -5.51 -7.59 16.26
CA LEU A 78 -6.63 -7.77 15.34
C LEU A 78 -6.53 -6.88 14.10
N GLY A 79 -7.32 -7.21 13.07
CA GLY A 79 -7.41 -6.45 11.83
C GLY A 79 -6.67 -7.11 10.66
N LYS A 80 -6.85 -6.53 9.47
CA LYS A 80 -6.34 -7.03 8.19
C LYS A 80 -5.29 -6.07 7.62
N LEU A 81 -5.39 -5.73 6.34
CA LEU A 81 -4.42 -4.91 5.62
C LEU A 81 -4.14 -3.56 6.31
N GLY A 82 -5.17 -2.82 6.71
CA GLY A 82 -5.00 -1.53 7.38
C GLY A 82 -4.26 -1.67 8.72
N ALA A 83 -4.50 -2.74 9.46
CA ALA A 83 -3.78 -3.06 10.67
C ALA A 83 -2.30 -3.39 10.40
N GLN A 84 -2.00 -4.19 9.35
CA GLN A 84 -0.62 -4.46 8.93
C GLN A 84 0.11 -3.17 8.55
N LEU A 85 -0.53 -2.30 7.78
CA LEU A 85 0.05 -1.02 7.37
C LEU A 85 0.32 -0.10 8.56
N ARG A 86 -0.57 -0.04 9.57
CA ARG A 86 -0.33 0.73 10.80
C ARG A 86 0.88 0.23 11.58
N CYS A 87 1.08 -1.10 11.68
CA CYS A 87 2.29 -1.67 12.27
C CYS A 87 3.54 -1.23 11.50
N ALA A 88 3.51 -1.35 10.16
CA ALA A 88 4.62 -0.99 9.31
C ALA A 88 4.97 0.50 9.38
N TYR A 89 3.96 1.38 9.28
CA TYR A 89 4.19 2.82 9.35
C TYR A 89 4.72 3.25 10.71
N HIS A 90 4.20 2.68 11.80
CA HIS A 90 4.73 2.93 13.13
C HIS A 90 6.20 2.51 13.25
N TYR A 91 6.54 1.31 12.79
CA TYR A 91 7.91 0.84 12.76
C TYR A 91 8.82 1.78 11.93
N CYS A 92 8.39 2.14 10.73
CA CYS A 92 9.18 3.00 9.84
C CYS A 92 9.40 4.40 10.43
N LEU A 93 8.38 5.00 11.02
CA LEU A 93 8.50 6.31 11.67
C LEU A 93 9.47 6.26 12.86
N ASN A 94 9.38 5.23 13.70
CA ASN A 94 10.29 5.05 14.84
C ASN A 94 11.74 4.82 14.41
N ARG A 95 11.96 4.21 13.22
CA ARG A 95 13.30 4.02 12.64
C ARG A 95 13.80 5.24 11.85
N GLY A 96 13.02 6.31 11.79
CA GLY A 96 13.39 7.56 11.13
C GLY A 96 13.51 7.45 9.60
N TYR A 97 12.66 6.63 8.95
CA TYR A 97 12.54 6.65 7.50
C TYR A 97 11.88 7.95 7.03
N ARG A 98 12.40 8.55 5.96
CA ARG A 98 11.84 9.78 5.37
C ARG A 98 10.61 9.52 4.51
N GLY A 99 10.52 8.31 3.95
CA GLY A 99 9.39 7.90 3.13
C GLY A 99 9.21 6.40 3.15
N VAL A 100 7.95 5.99 2.95
CA VAL A 100 7.52 4.59 2.95
C VAL A 100 6.79 4.30 1.66
N ILE A 101 7.27 3.33 0.90
CA ILE A 101 6.62 2.81 -0.30
C ILE A 101 5.91 1.51 0.09
N THR A 102 4.64 1.35 -0.25
CA THR A 102 3.90 0.10 -0.08
C THR A 102 3.70 -0.58 -1.42
N ILE A 103 3.86 -1.90 -1.47
CA ILE A 103 3.55 -2.73 -2.63
C ILE A 103 2.91 -4.03 -2.17
N ASP A 104 1.84 -4.48 -2.85
CA ASP A 104 1.14 -5.71 -2.47
C ASP A 104 2.01 -6.96 -2.68
N GLY A 105 2.05 -7.88 -1.72
CA GLY A 105 2.79 -9.16 -1.80
C GLY A 105 2.26 -10.15 -2.84
N ASN A 106 1.21 -9.77 -3.60
CA ASN A 106 0.51 -10.64 -4.56
C ASN A 106 1.12 -10.68 -5.97
N ASP A 107 2.28 -10.05 -6.17
CA ASP A 107 3.09 -10.04 -7.41
C ASP A 107 2.39 -9.47 -8.65
N LYS A 108 1.41 -8.59 -8.48
CA LYS A 108 0.71 -7.95 -9.60
C LYS A 108 1.36 -6.66 -10.06
N ASP A 109 1.98 -5.92 -9.15
CA ASP A 109 2.64 -4.66 -9.42
C ASP A 109 4.11 -4.87 -9.80
N ASP A 110 4.62 -4.02 -10.67
CA ASP A 110 6.00 -4.06 -11.12
C ASP A 110 6.89 -3.18 -10.21
N PRO A 111 7.80 -3.76 -9.42
CA PRO A 111 8.66 -3.00 -8.52
C PRO A 111 9.67 -2.09 -9.24
N SER A 112 9.84 -2.20 -10.56
CA SER A 112 10.72 -1.31 -11.34
C SER A 112 10.30 0.16 -11.31
N ALA A 113 9.06 0.47 -10.91
CA ALA A 113 8.60 1.84 -10.72
C ALA A 113 9.10 2.50 -9.41
N ILE A 114 9.64 1.74 -8.44
CA ILE A 114 10.06 2.25 -7.12
C ILE A 114 11.00 3.47 -7.21
N PRO A 115 12.01 3.51 -8.08
CA PRO A 115 12.87 4.70 -8.21
C PRO A 115 12.09 5.98 -8.53
N GLN A 116 10.99 5.89 -9.29
CA GLN A 116 10.14 7.05 -9.57
C GLN A 116 9.39 7.53 -8.32
N PHE A 117 8.96 6.61 -7.45
CA PHE A 117 8.33 6.96 -6.17
C PHE A 117 9.31 7.71 -5.27
N ILE A 118 10.55 7.21 -5.14
CA ILE A 118 11.59 7.85 -4.35
C ILE A 118 11.86 9.24 -4.89
N LYS A 119 12.06 9.37 -6.21
CA LYS A 119 12.29 10.66 -6.86
C LYS A 119 11.17 11.66 -6.54
N LYS A 120 9.90 11.24 -6.58
CA LYS A 120 8.77 12.12 -6.24
C LYS A 120 8.76 12.53 -4.76
N LEU A 121 9.10 11.62 -3.85
CA LEU A 121 9.26 11.96 -2.43
C LEU A 121 10.41 12.98 -2.23
N GLU A 122 11.52 12.84 -2.96
CA GLU A 122 12.66 13.77 -2.95
C GLU A 122 12.32 15.14 -3.55
N GLU A 123 11.41 15.16 -4.55
CA GLU A 123 10.84 16.40 -5.11
C GLU A 123 9.85 17.09 -4.15
N GLY A 124 9.60 16.50 -2.96
CA GLY A 124 8.73 17.06 -1.93
C GLY A 124 7.26 16.75 -2.08
N PHE A 125 6.90 15.71 -2.84
CA PHE A 125 5.55 15.16 -2.81
C PHE A 125 5.36 14.30 -1.56
N ASP A 126 4.18 14.40 -0.94
CA ASP A 126 3.85 13.68 0.28
C ASP A 126 3.12 12.38 0.03
N PHE A 127 2.35 12.31 -1.05
CA PHE A 127 1.63 11.13 -1.48
C PHE A 127 1.85 10.85 -2.97
N VAL A 128 2.40 9.69 -3.27
CA VAL A 128 2.63 9.21 -4.64
C VAL A 128 1.79 7.95 -4.87
N GLN A 129 0.90 7.97 -5.84
CA GLN A 129 0.03 6.86 -6.21
C GLN A 129 0.48 6.24 -7.52
N ALA A 130 0.60 4.92 -7.57
CA ALA A 130 0.75 4.22 -8.84
C ALA A 130 -0.52 4.29 -9.69
N SER A 131 -0.38 4.57 -10.97
CA SER A 131 -1.49 4.49 -11.90
C SER A 131 -1.14 3.71 -13.16
N ARG A 132 -2.05 2.80 -13.53
CA ARG A 132 -2.06 2.07 -14.80
C ARG A 132 -2.63 2.88 -15.95
N PHE A 133 -3.32 4.00 -15.65
CA PHE A 133 -4.21 4.69 -16.58
C PHE A 133 -3.71 6.06 -17.02
N ILE A 134 -2.54 6.48 -16.55
CA ILE A 134 -1.83 7.66 -17.06
C ILE A 134 -0.82 7.27 -18.14
N SER A 135 -0.31 8.26 -18.88
CA SER A 135 0.72 8.04 -19.90
C SER A 135 1.93 7.30 -19.30
N GLY A 136 2.38 6.23 -19.96
CA GLY A 136 3.44 5.34 -19.48
C GLY A 136 2.98 4.26 -18.49
N GLY A 137 1.73 4.28 -18.04
CA GLY A 137 1.14 3.20 -17.25
C GLY A 137 0.68 2.03 -18.13
N GLU A 138 0.70 0.82 -17.58
CA GLU A 138 0.29 -0.39 -18.31
C GLU A 138 -0.65 -1.25 -17.47
N GLU A 139 -1.70 -1.75 -18.11
CA GLU A 139 -2.55 -2.80 -17.54
C GLU A 139 -2.46 -4.08 -18.37
N LYS A 140 -2.36 -5.24 -17.68
CA LYS A 140 -2.39 -6.54 -18.34
C LYS A 140 -3.40 -7.45 -17.67
N ASN A 141 -4.34 -7.98 -18.47
CA ASN A 141 -5.38 -8.92 -18.01
C ASN A 141 -6.24 -8.38 -16.86
N THR A 142 -6.45 -7.05 -16.75
CA THR A 142 -7.36 -6.49 -15.76
C THR A 142 -8.79 -6.92 -16.09
N PRO A 143 -9.54 -7.55 -15.14
CA PRO A 143 -10.94 -7.86 -15.37
C PRO A 143 -11.73 -6.61 -15.77
N LEU A 144 -12.53 -6.69 -16.84
CA LEU A 144 -13.27 -5.56 -17.41
C LEU A 144 -14.16 -4.87 -16.37
N THR A 145 -14.88 -5.66 -15.57
CA THR A 145 -15.74 -5.15 -14.50
C THR A 145 -14.95 -4.31 -13.49
N ARG A 146 -13.74 -4.74 -13.14
CA ARG A 146 -12.85 -3.99 -12.23
C ARG A 146 -12.35 -2.71 -12.88
N LYS A 147 -11.96 -2.77 -14.16
CA LYS A 147 -11.52 -1.59 -14.92
C LYS A 147 -12.63 -0.53 -14.97
N LEU A 148 -13.85 -0.94 -15.31
CA LEU A 148 -15.00 -0.05 -15.35
C LEU A 148 -15.33 0.51 -13.96
N ALA A 149 -15.32 -0.31 -12.92
CA ALA A 149 -15.57 0.14 -11.55
C ALA A 149 -14.54 1.18 -11.08
N ILE A 150 -13.26 1.01 -11.43
CA ILE A 150 -12.22 1.99 -11.07
C ILE A 150 -12.44 3.30 -11.82
N ARG A 151 -12.59 3.24 -13.16
CA ARG A 151 -12.62 4.44 -14.00
C ARG A 151 -13.93 5.22 -13.94
N LEU A 152 -15.06 4.54 -13.72
CA LEU A 152 -16.38 5.17 -13.74
C LEU A 152 -16.96 5.46 -12.35
N ILE A 153 -16.44 4.81 -11.31
CA ILE A 153 -16.97 4.93 -9.94
C ILE A 153 -15.90 5.39 -8.95
N HIS A 154 -14.89 4.56 -8.72
CA HIS A 154 -13.93 4.81 -7.64
C HIS A 154 -13.10 6.07 -7.83
N ALA A 155 -12.44 6.20 -9.00
CA ALA A 155 -11.58 7.34 -9.27
C ALA A 155 -12.38 8.66 -9.36
N PRO A 156 -13.53 8.74 -10.07
CA PRO A 156 -14.36 9.95 -10.08
C PRO A 156 -14.85 10.37 -8.70
N LEU A 157 -15.39 9.45 -7.90
CA LEU A 157 -15.89 9.77 -6.55
C LEU A 157 -14.77 10.28 -5.62
N LEU A 158 -13.62 9.62 -5.62
CA LEU A 158 -12.47 10.08 -4.83
C LEU A 158 -11.92 11.41 -5.35
N SER A 159 -11.85 11.61 -6.67
CA SER A 159 -11.39 12.87 -7.25
C SER A 159 -12.29 14.04 -6.85
N LEU A 160 -13.60 13.87 -7.00
CA LEU A 160 -14.56 14.90 -6.62
C LEU A 160 -14.49 15.22 -5.13
N SER A 161 -14.39 14.20 -4.28
CA SER A 161 -14.40 14.38 -2.83
C SER A 161 -13.09 14.90 -2.27
N SER A 162 -11.94 14.61 -2.90
CA SER A 162 -10.61 15.01 -2.44
C SER A 162 -10.12 16.34 -3.02
N GLY A 163 -10.69 16.77 -4.16
CA GLY A 163 -10.20 17.92 -4.92
C GLY A 163 -8.92 17.62 -5.73
N PHE A 164 -8.50 16.34 -5.84
CA PHE A 164 -7.37 15.91 -6.64
C PHE A 164 -7.81 14.90 -7.71
N GLN A 165 -7.32 15.04 -8.93
CA GLN A 165 -7.72 14.16 -10.04
C GLN A 165 -6.98 12.81 -9.97
N TRP A 166 -7.61 11.82 -9.36
CA TRP A 166 -7.14 10.44 -9.33
C TRP A 166 -7.55 9.67 -10.57
N THR A 167 -6.66 8.81 -11.08
CA THR A 167 -6.97 7.90 -12.19
C THR A 167 -7.00 6.44 -11.77
N ASP A 168 -6.22 6.05 -10.74
CA ASP A 168 -6.17 4.68 -10.21
C ASP A 168 -6.09 4.66 -8.67
N THR A 169 -7.21 4.47 -8.03
CA THR A 169 -7.36 4.56 -6.57
C THR A 169 -7.36 3.21 -5.85
N THR A 170 -7.23 2.10 -6.59
CA THR A 170 -7.40 0.74 -6.05
C THR A 170 -6.10 -0.06 -5.94
N GLN A 171 -4.97 0.50 -6.34
CA GLN A 171 -3.67 -0.13 -6.14
C GLN A 171 -3.15 0.15 -4.72
N GLY A 172 -2.57 -0.88 -4.10
CA GLY A 172 -1.79 -0.75 -2.87
C GLY A 172 -0.37 -0.23 -3.10
N PHE A 173 0.05 -0.06 -4.36
CA PHE A 173 1.36 0.47 -4.72
C PHE A 173 1.36 1.99 -4.62
N ARG A 174 1.92 2.49 -3.52
CA ARG A 174 1.87 3.89 -3.09
C ARG A 174 3.12 4.27 -2.34
N ALA A 175 3.41 5.57 -2.27
CA ALA A 175 4.40 6.07 -1.33
C ALA A 175 3.86 7.24 -0.53
N TYR A 176 4.38 7.38 0.69
CA TYR A 176 4.02 8.43 1.62
C TYR A 176 5.28 9.01 2.26
N SER A 177 5.32 10.33 2.42
CA SER A 177 6.34 10.98 3.23
C SER A 177 6.13 10.70 4.72
N ALA A 178 7.20 10.76 5.51
CA ALA A 178 7.09 10.69 6.96
C ALA A 178 6.23 11.83 7.52
N ASN A 179 6.29 13.02 6.90
CA ASN A 179 5.48 14.17 7.25
C ASN A 179 3.98 13.84 7.17
N LEU A 180 3.52 13.24 6.07
CA LEU A 180 2.13 12.82 5.92
C LEU A 180 1.74 11.75 6.95
N LEU A 181 2.58 10.70 7.10
CA LEU A 181 2.26 9.58 7.99
C LEU A 181 2.25 9.98 9.49
N SER A 182 3.01 11.00 9.88
CA SER A 182 3.08 11.50 11.26
C SER A 182 2.08 12.62 11.55
N SER A 183 1.33 13.08 10.55
CA SER A 183 0.38 14.19 10.70
C SER A 183 -0.71 13.85 11.73
N LYS A 184 -0.88 14.75 12.70
CA LYS A 184 -1.95 14.65 13.72
C LYS A 184 -3.33 14.91 13.11
N ASP A 185 -3.41 15.71 12.06
CA ASP A 185 -4.68 16.03 11.38
C ASP A 185 -5.20 14.83 10.59
N ILE A 186 -4.29 14.03 10.01
CA ILE A 186 -4.63 12.76 9.36
C ILE A 186 -4.89 11.66 10.38
N ASN A 187 -4.02 11.54 11.39
CA ASN A 187 -4.11 10.55 12.47
C ASN A 187 -4.41 9.14 11.98
N ILE A 188 -3.45 8.55 11.27
CA ILE A 188 -3.58 7.20 10.70
C ILE A 188 -3.63 6.08 11.75
N PHE A 189 -3.16 6.33 12.96
CA PHE A 189 -3.08 5.35 14.04
C PHE A 189 -4.39 5.28 14.82
N ARG A 190 -5.46 4.85 14.16
CA ARG A 190 -6.79 4.63 14.75
C ARG A 190 -7.29 3.23 14.45
N ASP A 191 -7.94 2.57 15.42
CA ASP A 191 -8.42 1.20 15.31
C ASP A 191 -9.53 1.00 14.27
N ILE A 192 -10.13 2.09 13.80
CA ILE A 192 -11.12 2.06 12.73
C ILE A 192 -10.53 1.67 11.37
N PHE A 193 -9.21 1.78 11.18
CA PHE A 193 -8.52 1.45 9.94
C PHE A 193 -8.03 -0.01 9.94
N ASN A 194 -8.94 -0.94 9.81
CA ASN A 194 -8.64 -2.37 9.89
C ASN A 194 -8.34 -3.04 8.56
N ASN A 195 -8.86 -2.49 7.44
CA ASN A 195 -8.70 -3.10 6.12
C ASN A 195 -8.38 -2.03 5.05
N TYR A 196 -9.23 -1.86 4.04
CA TYR A 196 -9.00 -0.93 2.92
C TYR A 196 -9.32 0.53 3.27
N GLU A 197 -9.96 0.76 4.41
CA GLU A 197 -10.41 2.08 4.88
C GLU A 197 -9.25 3.09 4.88
N LEU A 198 -8.07 2.67 5.39
CA LEU A 198 -6.88 3.52 5.47
C LEU A 198 -6.43 4.03 4.11
N LEU A 199 -6.46 3.16 3.09
CA LEU A 199 -6.01 3.52 1.75
C LEU A 199 -6.93 4.54 1.09
N PHE A 200 -8.25 4.37 1.21
CA PHE A 200 -9.22 5.33 0.68
C PHE A 200 -9.22 6.63 1.46
N TYR A 201 -9.12 6.53 2.79
CA TYR A 201 -9.02 7.69 3.66
C TYR A 201 -7.82 8.57 3.30
N LEU A 202 -6.64 7.99 3.13
CA LEU A 202 -5.45 8.74 2.73
C LEU A 202 -5.62 9.40 1.35
N SER A 203 -6.22 8.70 0.37
CA SER A 203 -6.50 9.29 -0.94
C SER A 203 -7.52 10.43 -0.89
N HIS A 204 -8.43 10.40 0.08
CA HIS A 204 -9.44 11.45 0.28
C HIS A 204 -8.87 12.65 1.04
N ILE A 205 -8.21 12.39 2.18
CA ILE A 205 -7.89 13.43 3.15
C ILE A 205 -6.58 14.18 2.84
N ALA A 206 -5.57 13.49 2.27
CA ALA A 206 -4.26 14.11 2.05
C ALA A 206 -4.33 15.35 1.14
N PRO A 207 -4.99 15.30 -0.05
CA PRO A 207 -5.11 16.51 -0.88
C PRO A 207 -5.92 17.62 -0.19
N ARG A 208 -6.96 17.26 0.56
CA ARG A 208 -7.81 18.23 1.28
C ARG A 208 -7.07 19.01 2.37
N LEU A 209 -6.06 18.40 2.96
CA LEU A 209 -5.19 19.03 3.96
C LEU A 209 -3.96 19.72 3.34
N GLY A 210 -3.91 19.81 2.01
CA GLY A 210 -2.85 20.52 1.30
C GLY A 210 -1.55 19.73 1.11
N PHE A 211 -1.54 18.41 1.41
CA PHE A 211 -0.39 17.57 1.10
C PHE A 211 -0.22 17.44 -0.41
N LYS A 212 1.03 17.51 -0.88
CA LYS A 212 1.35 17.41 -2.30
C LYS A 212 1.18 15.98 -2.80
N CYS A 213 0.22 15.77 -3.69
CA CYS A 213 -0.11 14.46 -4.26
C CYS A 213 0.30 14.39 -5.74
N VAL A 214 0.66 13.19 -6.20
CA VAL A 214 0.98 12.92 -7.61
C VAL A 214 0.70 11.46 -7.95
N GLU A 215 0.37 11.19 -9.21
CA GLU A 215 0.37 9.84 -9.77
C GLU A 215 1.63 9.59 -10.60
N VAL A 216 2.16 8.35 -10.52
CA VAL A 216 3.27 7.89 -11.34
C VAL A 216 2.85 6.68 -12.17
N PRO A 217 3.35 6.54 -13.41
CA PRO A 217 3.02 5.40 -14.24
C PRO A 217 3.55 4.11 -13.61
N SER A 218 2.74 3.08 -13.65
CA SER A 218 3.12 1.75 -13.19
C SER A 218 2.49 0.66 -14.05
N ARG A 219 3.12 -0.51 -14.03
CA ARG A 219 2.59 -1.70 -14.67
C ARG A 219 1.92 -2.59 -13.62
N ARG A 220 0.69 -3.01 -13.91
CA ARG A 220 -0.01 -4.01 -13.10
C ARG A 220 -0.55 -5.14 -13.95
N SER A 221 -0.16 -6.37 -13.62
CA SER A 221 -0.51 -7.57 -14.40
C SER A 221 -1.32 -8.54 -13.57
N TYR A 222 -2.41 -9.03 -14.10
CA TYR A 222 -3.20 -10.11 -13.50
C TYR A 222 -2.85 -11.44 -14.16
N PRO A 223 -2.83 -12.56 -13.42
CA PRO A 223 -2.64 -13.88 -14.01
C PRO A 223 -3.79 -14.20 -14.97
N LYS A 224 -3.50 -14.99 -16.01
CA LYS A 224 -4.54 -15.54 -16.89
C LYS A 224 -5.41 -16.52 -16.09
N GLY A 225 -6.72 -16.52 -16.32
CA GLY A 225 -7.67 -17.40 -15.66
C GLY A 225 -8.17 -16.87 -14.33
N LYS A 226 -8.28 -17.74 -13.30
CA LYS A 226 -8.81 -17.36 -11.98
C LYS A 226 -7.91 -16.37 -11.28
N VAL A 227 -8.37 -15.14 -11.12
CA VAL A 227 -7.62 -14.07 -10.45
C VAL A 227 -7.66 -14.30 -8.94
N PRO A 228 -6.53 -14.53 -8.26
CA PRO A 228 -6.50 -14.59 -6.82
C PRO A 228 -6.84 -13.21 -6.26
N THR A 229 -7.97 -13.11 -5.57
CA THR A 229 -8.43 -11.88 -4.93
C THR A 229 -8.95 -12.17 -3.53
N LYS A 230 -8.62 -11.31 -2.58
CA LYS A 230 -9.19 -11.34 -1.22
C LYS A 230 -10.54 -10.61 -1.15
N ILE A 231 -10.94 -9.97 -2.25
CA ILE A 231 -12.27 -9.37 -2.43
C ILE A 231 -13.11 -10.37 -3.22
N ASN A 232 -13.90 -11.19 -2.51
CA ASN A 232 -14.67 -12.25 -3.12
C ASN A 232 -16.03 -11.76 -3.63
N GLY A 233 -16.27 -11.95 -4.95
CA GLY A 233 -17.59 -11.86 -5.56
C GLY A 233 -18.27 -10.48 -5.47
N PHE A 234 -19.58 -10.51 -5.66
CA PHE A 234 -20.44 -9.33 -5.67
C PHE A 234 -20.48 -8.62 -4.30
N THR A 235 -20.60 -9.38 -3.22
CA THR A 235 -20.64 -8.87 -1.83
C THR A 235 -19.35 -8.14 -1.43
N GLY A 236 -18.19 -8.65 -1.87
CA GLY A 236 -16.91 -7.99 -1.62
C GLY A 236 -16.80 -6.63 -2.32
N ASN A 237 -17.28 -6.52 -3.55
CA ASN A 237 -17.29 -5.26 -4.30
C ASN A 237 -18.25 -4.23 -3.68
N ILE A 238 -19.42 -4.65 -3.22
CA ILE A 238 -20.36 -3.78 -2.49
C ILE A 238 -19.70 -3.25 -1.21
N LYS A 239 -19.01 -4.10 -0.46
CA LYS A 239 -18.32 -3.71 0.77
C LYS A 239 -17.24 -2.65 0.52
N VAL A 240 -16.48 -2.81 -0.57
CA VAL A 240 -15.48 -1.81 -1.00
C VAL A 240 -16.15 -0.48 -1.35
N LEU A 241 -17.26 -0.51 -2.08
CA LEU A 241 -18.02 0.70 -2.42
C LEU A 241 -18.61 1.38 -1.18
N TRP A 242 -19.19 0.62 -0.25
CA TRP A 242 -19.66 1.18 1.02
C TRP A 242 -18.54 1.82 1.84
N THR A 243 -17.36 1.20 1.88
CA THR A 243 -16.19 1.78 2.53
C THR A 243 -15.80 3.11 1.89
N LEU A 244 -15.81 3.17 0.56
CA LEU A 244 -15.55 4.40 -0.17
C LEU A 244 -16.56 5.49 0.18
N ILE A 245 -17.88 5.19 0.11
CA ILE A 245 -18.94 6.12 0.46
C ILE A 245 -18.75 6.64 1.89
N LYS A 246 -18.49 5.75 2.84
CA LYS A 246 -18.24 6.13 4.25
C LYS A 246 -17.04 7.06 4.40
N VAL A 247 -15.98 6.85 3.62
CA VAL A 247 -14.81 7.74 3.60
C VAL A 247 -15.20 9.14 3.09
N ILE A 248 -15.82 9.21 1.92
CA ILE A 248 -16.14 10.51 1.28
C ILE A 248 -17.20 11.31 2.03
N THR A 249 -18.06 10.64 2.81
CA THR A 249 -19.07 11.30 3.67
C THR A 249 -18.53 11.65 5.07
N GLY A 250 -17.24 11.50 5.30
CA GLY A 250 -16.60 11.91 6.56
C GLY A 250 -16.69 10.90 7.70
N GLY A 251 -17.17 9.67 7.44
CA GLY A 251 -17.31 8.63 8.49
C GLY A 251 -16.00 8.17 9.13
N PHE A 252 -14.86 8.61 8.60
CA PHE A 252 -13.52 8.36 9.14
C PHE A 252 -12.75 9.63 9.49
N ASN A 253 -13.38 10.81 9.44
CA ASN A 253 -12.72 12.04 9.86
C ASN A 253 -12.39 12.02 11.36
N ASN A 254 -11.38 12.79 11.77
CA ASN A 254 -11.15 13.05 13.18
C ASN A 254 -12.38 13.79 13.73
N LYS A 255 -12.93 13.27 14.81
CA LYS A 255 -13.94 13.97 15.60
C LYS A 255 -13.25 14.86 16.59
#